data_1f3d40761e90ac90fce0037c37f0709a
#
_entry.id   1f3d40761e90ac90fce0037c37f0709a
#
_cell.length_a   1.000
_cell.length_b   1.000
_cell.length_c   1.000
_cell.angle_alpha   90.00
_cell.angle_beta   90.00
_cell.angle_gamma   90.00
#
_symmetry.space_group_name_H-M   'P 1'
#
loop_
_entity.id
_entity.type
_entity.pdbx_description
1 polymer ?
#
loop_
_entity_poly.entity_id
_entity_poly.type
_entity_poly.pdbx_seq_one_letter_code
_entity_poly.pdbx_strand_id
1 'polypeptide(L)'
;MPHQDIVDRIAARCVESANTWPWLTGKLTVGMAQAWMIQHSIRNRQFSASYRPAWMSRCPDQAVVRKTIGQMLEELVYDDNLKAPHTKILFEMARNLGLSDQQLHEAKPNAKTDIWHQVTENLCRNRHWIIGWLATSLEEFVLTAIDRETNISADKWQKDLGLSDEQLFFFRYHEKADLEHAGKQVWA
;
A
#
# COMPACT_ATOMS: atom_id res chain seq x y z
N MET A 1 -4.86 12.70 -21.41
CA MET A 1 -5.22 13.75 -20.44
C MET A 1 -3.96 14.53 -20.08
N PRO A 2 -4.01 15.87 -19.88
CA PRO A 2 -2.79 16.68 -19.71
C PRO A 2 -1.93 16.34 -18.49
N HIS A 3 -2.43 15.51 -17.57
CA HIS A 3 -1.69 15.08 -16.37
C HIS A 3 -1.17 13.64 -16.42
N GLN A 4 -1.53 12.86 -17.43
CA GLN A 4 -1.11 11.46 -17.56
C GLN A 4 0.42 11.35 -17.64
N ASP A 5 1.06 12.23 -18.41
CA ASP A 5 2.54 12.24 -18.55
C ASP A 5 3.26 12.45 -17.22
N ILE A 6 2.65 13.20 -16.27
CA ILE A 6 3.25 13.43 -14.95
C ILE A 6 3.17 12.14 -14.14
N VAL A 7 2.01 11.50 -14.14
CA VAL A 7 1.77 10.24 -13.42
C VAL A 7 2.67 9.14 -13.98
N ASP A 8 2.75 9.01 -15.31
CA ASP A 8 3.60 8.01 -15.97
C ASP A 8 5.08 8.22 -15.66
N ARG A 9 5.55 9.48 -15.62
CA ARG A 9 6.94 9.80 -15.24
C ARG A 9 7.22 9.50 -13.77
N ILE A 10 6.28 9.72 -12.88
CA ILE A 10 6.42 9.36 -11.47
C ILE A 10 6.49 7.84 -11.34
N ALA A 11 5.57 7.11 -11.97
CA ALA A 11 5.56 5.65 -11.97
C ALA A 11 6.88 5.08 -12.52
N ALA A 12 7.36 5.58 -13.66
CA ALA A 12 8.64 5.15 -14.23
C ALA A 12 9.83 5.35 -13.29
N ARG A 13 9.90 6.50 -12.59
CA ARG A 13 10.95 6.74 -11.58
C ARG A 13 10.83 5.82 -10.37
N CYS A 14 9.61 5.49 -9.95
CA CYS A 14 9.40 4.55 -8.85
C CYS A 14 9.84 3.13 -9.24
N VAL A 15 9.52 2.69 -10.46
CA VAL A 15 9.99 1.40 -11.02
C VAL A 15 11.51 1.38 -11.10
N GLU A 16 12.14 2.42 -11.63
CA GLU A 16 13.60 2.55 -11.68
C GLU A 16 14.23 2.45 -10.29
N SER A 17 13.68 3.16 -9.31
CA SER A 17 14.10 3.08 -7.92
C SER A 17 13.91 1.67 -7.34
N ALA A 18 12.76 1.05 -7.57
CA ALA A 18 12.45 -0.29 -7.09
C ALA A 18 13.46 -1.33 -7.58
N ASN A 19 13.93 -1.22 -8.82
CA ASN A 19 14.94 -2.11 -9.38
C ASN A 19 16.30 -2.06 -8.65
N THR A 20 16.50 -1.12 -7.75
CA THR A 20 17.69 -1.04 -6.90
C THR A 20 17.46 -1.60 -5.49
N TRP A 21 16.24 -1.94 -5.13
CA TRP A 21 15.93 -2.40 -3.77
C TRP A 21 16.47 -3.81 -3.52
N PRO A 22 17.20 -4.04 -2.40
CA PRO A 22 17.84 -5.34 -2.16
C PRO A 22 16.86 -6.52 -2.11
N TRP A 23 15.64 -6.31 -1.61
CA TRP A 23 14.63 -7.36 -1.52
C TRP A 23 13.99 -7.70 -2.87
N LEU A 24 14.14 -6.83 -3.88
CA LEU A 24 13.69 -7.08 -5.25
C LEU A 24 14.78 -7.68 -6.11
N THR A 25 16.02 -7.21 -5.96
CA THR A 25 17.16 -7.60 -6.79
C THR A 25 17.91 -8.81 -6.22
N GLY A 26 17.89 -9.00 -4.91
CA GLY A 26 18.53 -10.09 -4.20
C GLY A 26 17.58 -11.27 -3.92
N LYS A 27 18.08 -12.28 -3.23
CA LYS A 27 17.26 -13.36 -2.69
C LYS A 27 16.51 -12.88 -1.45
N LEU A 28 15.19 -12.98 -1.47
CA LEU A 28 14.37 -12.69 -0.32
C LEU A 28 14.53 -13.78 0.74
N THR A 29 14.70 -13.37 2.00
CA THR A 29 14.73 -14.30 3.15
C THR A 29 13.46 -14.14 3.98
N VAL A 30 13.12 -15.16 4.79
CA VAL A 30 11.98 -15.11 5.71
C VAL A 30 12.09 -13.89 6.65
N GLY A 31 13.28 -13.59 7.18
CA GLY A 31 13.49 -12.43 8.05
C GLY A 31 13.23 -11.08 7.33
N MET A 32 13.59 -10.97 6.05
CA MET A 32 13.27 -9.76 5.25
C MET A 32 11.76 -9.66 5.01
N ALA A 33 11.10 -10.77 4.72
CA ALA A 33 9.66 -10.83 4.54
C ALA A 33 8.92 -10.45 5.84
N GLN A 34 9.33 -11.00 6.97
CA GLN A 34 8.80 -10.64 8.29
C GLN A 34 8.98 -9.15 8.60
N ALA A 35 10.17 -8.60 8.35
CA ALA A 35 10.44 -7.18 8.55
C ALA A 35 9.55 -6.31 7.67
N TRP A 36 9.33 -6.71 6.40
CA TRP A 36 8.41 -6.01 5.50
C TRP A 36 6.98 -6.04 6.03
N MET A 37 6.47 -7.23 6.44
CA MET A 37 5.11 -7.38 6.97
C MET A 37 4.88 -6.51 8.21
N ILE A 38 5.85 -6.48 9.13
CA ILE A 38 5.80 -5.63 10.33
C ILE A 38 5.69 -4.15 9.94
N GLN A 39 6.57 -3.67 9.07
CA GLN A 39 6.58 -2.25 8.69
C GLN A 39 5.35 -1.88 7.86
N HIS A 40 4.88 -2.77 7.01
CA HIS A 40 3.66 -2.58 6.23
C HIS A 40 2.41 -2.52 7.13
N SER A 41 2.31 -3.38 8.15
CA SER A 41 1.19 -3.34 9.10
C SER A 41 1.13 -2.02 9.90
N ILE A 42 2.29 -1.46 10.26
CA ILE A 42 2.38 -0.16 10.92
C ILE A 42 1.87 0.95 9.98
N ARG A 43 2.31 0.94 8.74
CA ARG A 43 1.91 1.88 7.71
C ARG A 43 0.40 1.86 7.48
N ASN A 44 -0.19 0.69 7.26
CA ASN A 44 -1.61 0.56 6.98
C ASN A 44 -2.50 1.10 8.09
N ARG A 45 -2.13 0.91 9.35
CA ARG A 45 -2.88 1.47 10.49
C ARG A 45 -3.00 2.99 10.45
N GLN A 46 -1.94 3.69 10.04
CA GLN A 46 -1.92 5.16 9.98
C GLN A 46 -2.57 5.70 8.71
N PHE A 47 -2.42 4.97 7.63
CA PHE A 47 -2.79 5.42 6.30
C PHE A 47 -4.28 5.78 6.20
N SER A 48 -5.14 4.83 6.47
CA SER A 48 -6.58 5.02 6.39
C SER A 48 -7.17 5.72 7.62
N ALA A 49 -6.63 5.46 8.82
CA ALA A 49 -7.20 6.02 10.05
C ALA A 49 -6.76 7.47 10.35
N SER A 50 -5.63 7.93 9.82
CA SER A 50 -5.07 9.25 10.16
C SER A 50 -4.85 10.13 8.93
N TYR A 51 -4.14 9.65 7.91
CA TYR A 51 -3.69 10.51 6.82
C TYR A 51 -4.79 10.87 5.85
N ARG A 52 -5.62 9.91 5.43
CA ARG A 52 -6.77 10.16 4.56
C ARG A 52 -7.75 11.15 5.20
N PRO A 53 -8.22 11.00 6.46
CA PRO A 53 -9.08 11.99 7.10
C PRO A 53 -8.48 13.38 7.21
N ALA A 54 -7.17 13.50 7.40
CA ALA A 54 -6.50 14.78 7.57
C ALA A 54 -6.59 15.68 6.33
N TRP A 55 -6.45 15.16 5.12
CA TRP A 55 -6.63 15.95 3.90
C TRP A 55 -8.10 16.03 3.46
N MET A 56 -8.89 14.97 3.70
CA MET A 56 -10.32 14.92 3.36
C MET A 56 -11.12 16.04 4.03
N SER A 57 -10.78 16.40 5.26
CA SER A 57 -11.43 17.50 6.00
C SER A 57 -11.32 18.87 5.31
N ARG A 58 -10.42 19.01 4.33
CA ARG A 58 -10.15 20.23 3.58
C ARG A 58 -10.48 20.10 2.09
N CYS A 59 -10.91 18.92 1.65
CA CYS A 59 -11.26 18.65 0.26
C CYS A 59 -12.66 19.19 -0.06
N PRO A 60 -12.81 20.13 -1.00
CA PRO A 60 -14.12 20.64 -1.39
C PRO A 60 -14.89 19.69 -2.32
N ASP A 61 -14.20 18.72 -2.93
CA ASP A 61 -14.78 17.77 -3.87
C ASP A 61 -15.39 16.58 -3.13
N GLN A 62 -16.72 16.58 -3.07
CA GLN A 62 -17.47 15.53 -2.38
C GLN A 62 -17.43 14.17 -3.09
N ALA A 63 -17.13 14.12 -4.39
CA ALA A 63 -16.98 12.85 -5.10
C ALA A 63 -15.67 12.16 -4.69
N VAL A 64 -14.57 12.93 -4.62
CA VAL A 64 -13.28 12.45 -4.11
C VAL A 64 -13.39 11.97 -2.66
N VAL A 65 -14.07 12.75 -1.81
CA VAL A 65 -14.31 12.37 -0.40
C VAL A 65 -15.08 11.07 -0.29
N ARG A 66 -16.20 10.92 -1.00
CA ARG A 66 -17.03 9.69 -0.96
C ARG A 66 -16.28 8.47 -1.44
N LYS A 67 -15.49 8.59 -2.53
CA LYS A 67 -14.67 7.49 -3.03
C LYS A 67 -13.63 7.05 -1.99
N THR A 68 -12.94 8.02 -1.39
CA THR A 68 -11.94 7.74 -0.35
C THR A 68 -12.55 7.09 0.90
N ILE A 69 -13.77 7.50 1.29
CA ILE A 69 -14.50 6.82 2.39
C ILE A 69 -14.77 5.35 2.02
N GLY A 70 -15.19 5.07 0.77
CA GLY A 70 -15.38 3.69 0.30
C GLY A 70 -14.10 2.86 0.49
N GLN A 71 -12.96 3.33 0.00
CA GLN A 71 -11.66 2.67 0.20
C GLN A 71 -11.31 2.48 1.68
N MET A 72 -11.56 3.49 2.52
CA MET A 72 -11.31 3.38 3.97
C MET A 72 -12.18 2.32 4.63
N LEU A 73 -13.42 2.15 4.19
CA LEU A 73 -14.31 1.09 4.69
C LEU A 73 -13.78 -0.30 4.34
N GLU A 74 -13.32 -0.51 3.12
CA GLU A 74 -12.72 -1.77 2.67
C GLU A 74 -11.44 -2.09 3.47
N GLU A 75 -10.59 -1.11 3.67
CA GLU A 75 -9.35 -1.27 4.42
C GLU A 75 -9.56 -1.59 5.91
N LEU A 76 -10.49 -0.89 6.57
CA LEU A 76 -10.59 -0.89 8.03
C LEU A 76 -11.75 -1.71 8.59
N VAL A 77 -12.83 -1.87 7.81
CA VAL A 77 -14.08 -2.41 8.32
C VAL A 77 -14.52 -3.65 7.58
N TYR A 78 -14.78 -3.53 6.29
CA TYR A 78 -15.37 -4.61 5.51
C TYR A 78 -15.25 -4.37 4.01
N ASP A 79 -14.71 -5.34 3.30
CA ASP A 79 -14.72 -5.46 1.85
C ASP A 79 -15.72 -6.55 1.44
N ASP A 80 -16.63 -6.23 0.53
CA ASP A 80 -17.67 -7.14 0.07
C ASP A 80 -17.13 -8.38 -0.65
N ASN A 81 -16.00 -8.26 -1.33
CA ASN A 81 -15.37 -9.37 -2.04
C ASN A 81 -14.64 -10.31 -1.07
N LEU A 82 -13.97 -9.76 -0.05
CA LEU A 82 -13.23 -10.53 0.96
C LEU A 82 -14.10 -11.04 2.10
N LYS A 83 -15.29 -10.44 2.31
CA LYS A 83 -16.13 -10.63 3.51
C LYS A 83 -15.38 -10.33 4.82
N ALA A 84 -14.40 -9.41 4.74
CA ALA A 84 -13.51 -9.01 5.81
C ALA A 84 -12.76 -7.71 5.45
N PRO A 85 -12.15 -6.98 6.41
CA PRO A 85 -11.25 -5.87 6.07
C PRO A 85 -9.92 -6.38 5.48
N HIS A 86 -9.25 -5.56 4.67
CA HIS A 86 -7.95 -5.89 4.09
C HIS A 86 -6.87 -6.18 5.14
N THR A 87 -6.95 -5.55 6.30
CA THR A 87 -6.05 -5.84 7.43
C THR A 87 -6.09 -7.30 7.86
N LYS A 88 -7.21 -8.01 7.69
CA LYS A 88 -7.32 -9.43 8.03
C LYS A 88 -6.40 -10.29 7.15
N ILE A 89 -6.44 -10.10 5.83
CA ILE A 89 -5.61 -10.88 4.90
C ILE A 89 -4.12 -10.55 5.04
N LEU A 90 -3.78 -9.30 5.41
CA LEU A 90 -2.41 -8.93 5.77
C LEU A 90 -1.92 -9.73 6.99
N PHE A 91 -2.72 -9.82 8.04
CA PHE A 91 -2.37 -10.57 9.25
C PHE A 91 -2.30 -12.09 9.00
N GLU A 92 -3.17 -12.62 8.15
CA GLU A 92 -3.12 -14.03 7.73
C GLU A 92 -1.80 -14.34 7.00
N MET A 93 -1.38 -13.49 6.07
CA MET A 93 -0.09 -13.64 5.39
C MET A 93 1.09 -13.54 6.37
N ALA A 94 1.04 -12.62 7.34
CA ALA A 94 2.06 -12.50 8.37
C ALA A 94 2.19 -13.76 9.24
N ARG A 95 1.05 -14.40 9.59
CA ARG A 95 1.06 -15.68 10.33
C ARG A 95 1.68 -16.81 9.51
N ASN A 96 1.46 -16.83 8.18
CA ASN A 96 2.13 -17.81 7.29
C ASN A 96 3.65 -17.65 7.27
N LEU A 97 4.17 -16.50 7.65
CA LEU A 97 5.58 -16.22 7.83
C LEU A 97 6.06 -16.43 9.28
N GLY A 98 5.21 -16.92 10.18
CA GLY A 98 5.54 -17.19 11.58
C GLY A 98 5.47 -15.97 12.50
N LEU A 99 4.84 -14.87 12.09
CA LEU A 99 4.57 -13.73 12.96
C LEU A 99 3.27 -13.91 13.74
N SER A 100 3.25 -13.49 15.00
CA SER A 100 2.02 -13.42 15.80
C SER A 100 1.31 -12.07 15.63
N ASP A 101 0.02 -12.05 15.90
CA ASP A 101 -0.76 -10.81 15.90
C ASP A 101 -0.22 -9.81 16.93
N GLN A 102 0.25 -10.30 18.09
CA GLN A 102 0.87 -9.46 19.11
C GLN A 102 2.11 -8.73 18.56
N GLN A 103 3.00 -9.46 17.86
CA GLN A 103 4.18 -8.84 17.23
C GLN A 103 3.80 -7.74 16.25
N LEU A 104 2.72 -7.92 15.48
CA LEU A 104 2.24 -6.91 14.54
C LEU A 104 1.63 -5.70 15.26
N HIS A 105 0.85 -5.93 16.33
CA HIS A 105 0.20 -4.84 17.09
C HIS A 105 1.18 -4.00 17.89
N GLU A 106 2.17 -4.62 18.52
CA GLU A 106 3.17 -3.95 19.36
C GLU A 106 4.37 -3.41 18.59
N ALA A 107 4.46 -3.71 17.31
CA ALA A 107 5.56 -3.28 16.45
C ALA A 107 5.69 -1.76 16.41
N LYS A 108 6.93 -1.31 16.37
CA LYS A 108 7.30 0.10 16.20
C LYS A 108 7.92 0.34 14.83
N PRO A 109 7.74 1.54 14.25
CA PRO A 109 8.36 1.87 12.99
C PRO A 109 9.89 1.84 13.12
N ASN A 110 10.55 1.34 12.10
CA ASN A 110 11.98 1.58 11.93
C ASN A 110 12.22 3.02 11.44
N ALA A 111 13.48 3.48 11.40
CA ALA A 111 13.81 4.85 11.04
C ALA A 111 13.27 5.27 9.65
N LYS A 112 13.25 4.36 8.66
CA LYS A 112 12.72 4.68 7.33
C LYS A 112 11.20 4.81 7.33
N THR A 113 10.52 3.91 8.01
CA THR A 113 9.05 3.96 8.18
C THR A 113 8.66 5.20 8.99
N ASP A 114 9.41 5.55 10.01
CA ASP A 114 9.16 6.75 10.82
C ASP A 114 9.33 8.03 9.99
N ILE A 115 10.39 8.16 9.22
CA ILE A 115 10.58 9.30 8.29
C ILE A 115 9.43 9.36 7.28
N TRP A 116 9.05 8.22 6.70
CA TRP A 116 7.93 8.16 5.77
C TRP A 116 6.62 8.66 6.43
N HIS A 117 6.35 8.25 7.68
CA HIS A 117 5.20 8.72 8.44
C HIS A 117 5.23 10.24 8.64
N GLN A 118 6.35 10.79 9.08
CA GLN A 118 6.50 12.23 9.31
C GLN A 118 6.27 13.04 8.03
N VAL A 119 6.84 12.58 6.91
CA VAL A 119 6.66 13.24 5.60
C VAL A 119 5.20 13.16 5.16
N THR A 120 4.60 11.97 5.17
CA THR A 120 3.21 11.76 4.74
C THR A 120 2.23 12.54 5.61
N GLU A 121 2.41 12.51 6.92
CA GLU A 121 1.59 13.29 7.86
C GLU A 121 1.68 14.79 7.57
N ASN A 122 2.89 15.31 7.36
CA ASN A 122 3.09 16.72 6.99
C ASN A 122 2.40 17.08 5.68
N LEU A 123 2.48 16.23 4.65
CA LEU A 123 1.80 16.45 3.37
C LEU A 123 0.28 16.46 3.55
N CYS A 124 -0.25 15.51 4.32
CA CYS A 124 -1.69 15.36 4.55
C CYS A 124 -2.28 16.44 5.45
N ARG A 125 -1.54 16.94 6.45
CA ARG A 125 -2.05 17.94 7.41
C ARG A 125 -1.78 19.37 7.01
N ASN A 126 -0.60 19.65 6.44
CA ASN A 126 -0.09 21.02 6.31
C ASN A 126 -0.01 21.52 4.87
N ARG A 127 -0.29 20.69 3.87
CA ARG A 127 -0.28 21.07 2.46
C ARG A 127 -1.70 21.14 1.90
N HIS A 128 -1.85 21.68 0.69
CA HIS A 128 -3.12 21.68 -0.03
C HIS A 128 -3.69 20.25 -0.10
N TRP A 129 -4.99 20.08 0.02
CA TRP A 129 -5.63 18.76 0.08
C TRP A 129 -5.25 17.82 -1.08
N ILE A 130 -5.05 18.38 -2.30
CA ILE A 130 -4.59 17.60 -3.47
C ILE A 130 -3.25 16.92 -3.20
N ILE A 131 -2.33 17.60 -2.50
CA ILE A 131 -1.02 17.01 -2.16
C ILE A 131 -1.18 15.84 -1.18
N GLY A 132 -2.06 15.98 -0.19
CA GLY A 132 -2.38 14.89 0.74
C GLY A 132 -3.08 13.72 0.04
N TRP A 133 -4.02 14.02 -0.87
CA TRP A 133 -4.66 13.01 -1.71
C TRP A 133 -3.65 12.26 -2.58
N LEU A 134 -2.77 12.96 -3.29
CA LEU A 134 -1.70 12.34 -4.08
C LEU A 134 -0.78 11.48 -3.22
N ALA A 135 -0.39 11.95 -2.04
CA ALA A 135 0.48 11.21 -1.11
C ALA A 135 -0.16 9.90 -0.61
N THR A 136 -1.48 9.78 -0.64
CA THR A 136 -2.22 8.61 -0.15
C THR A 136 -2.95 7.81 -1.23
N SER A 137 -2.98 8.26 -2.47
CA SER A 137 -3.66 7.58 -3.59
C SER A 137 -2.70 7.19 -4.71
N LEU A 138 -1.62 7.96 -4.90
CA LEU A 138 -0.64 7.68 -5.93
C LEU A 138 0.15 6.39 -5.62
N GLU A 139 0.22 6.01 -4.35
CA GLU A 139 0.95 4.82 -3.93
C GLU A 139 0.37 3.54 -4.54
N GLU A 140 -0.95 3.36 -4.52
CA GLU A 140 -1.61 2.20 -5.12
C GLU A 140 -1.32 2.12 -6.62
N PHE A 141 -1.34 3.27 -7.32
CA PHE A 141 -0.96 3.35 -8.72
C PHE A 141 0.50 2.97 -8.96
N VAL A 142 1.40 3.45 -8.11
CA VAL A 142 2.84 3.14 -8.21
C VAL A 142 3.11 1.66 -7.94
N LEU A 143 2.48 1.09 -6.91
CA LEU A 143 2.60 -0.34 -6.60
C LEU A 143 2.11 -1.20 -7.76
N THR A 144 0.96 -0.86 -8.35
CA THR A 144 0.43 -1.55 -9.53
C THR A 144 1.39 -1.46 -10.72
N ALA A 145 2.02 -0.31 -10.95
CA ALA A 145 2.99 -0.14 -12.02
C ALA A 145 4.26 -0.96 -11.76
N ILE A 146 4.76 -0.97 -10.51
CA ILE A 146 5.92 -1.79 -10.11
C ILE A 146 5.61 -3.28 -10.29
N ASP A 147 4.47 -3.75 -9.82
CA ASP A 147 4.10 -5.16 -9.91
C ASP A 147 3.93 -5.63 -11.35
N ARG A 148 3.39 -4.79 -12.24
CA ARG A 148 3.30 -5.11 -13.66
C ARG A 148 4.63 -5.21 -14.36
N GLU A 149 5.53 -4.26 -14.08
CA GLU A 149 6.81 -4.15 -14.78
C GLU A 149 7.83 -5.17 -14.28
N THR A 150 7.72 -5.58 -13.03
CA THR A 150 8.79 -6.32 -12.36
C THR A 150 8.41 -7.69 -11.82
N ASN A 151 7.15 -8.10 -11.90
CA ASN A 151 6.65 -9.38 -11.36
C ASN A 151 7.09 -9.62 -9.91
N ILE A 152 6.97 -8.59 -9.08
CA ILE A 152 7.80 -8.50 -7.87
C ILE A 152 7.19 -9.19 -6.67
N SER A 153 5.89 -8.99 -6.45
CA SER A 153 5.32 -9.32 -5.15
C SER A 153 5.11 -10.82 -4.96
N ALA A 154 4.01 -11.34 -5.41
CA ALA A 154 3.64 -12.73 -5.15
C ALA A 154 4.62 -13.74 -5.76
N ASP A 155 5.00 -13.56 -7.02
CA ASP A 155 5.83 -14.52 -7.75
C ASP A 155 7.24 -14.62 -7.17
N LYS A 156 7.81 -13.48 -6.75
CA LYS A 156 9.12 -13.46 -6.09
C LYS A 156 9.08 -14.12 -4.72
N TRP A 157 8.05 -13.84 -3.92
CA TRP A 157 7.90 -14.46 -2.61
C TRP A 157 7.63 -15.96 -2.73
N GLN A 158 6.82 -16.37 -3.71
CA GLN A 158 6.61 -17.78 -4.03
C GLN A 158 7.95 -18.46 -4.38
N LYS A 159 8.71 -17.86 -5.31
CA LYS A 159 9.99 -18.39 -5.75
C LYS A 159 11.03 -18.49 -4.63
N ASP A 160 11.17 -17.45 -3.84
CA ASP A 160 12.27 -17.32 -2.87
C ASP A 160 11.96 -17.99 -1.53
N LEU A 161 10.68 -18.03 -1.12
CA LEU A 161 10.23 -18.51 0.18
C LEU A 161 9.45 -19.83 0.10
N GLY A 162 9.05 -20.27 -1.09
CA GLY A 162 8.25 -21.48 -1.29
C GLY A 162 6.80 -21.37 -0.83
N LEU A 163 6.25 -20.15 -0.74
CA LEU A 163 4.88 -19.93 -0.31
C LEU A 163 3.88 -20.26 -1.42
N SER A 164 2.69 -20.75 -1.07
CA SER A 164 1.61 -21.00 -2.04
C SER A 164 0.85 -19.70 -2.36
N ASP A 165 0.03 -19.71 -3.43
CA ASP A 165 -0.85 -18.58 -3.76
C ASP A 165 -1.85 -18.26 -2.64
N GLU A 166 -2.34 -19.28 -1.91
CA GLU A 166 -3.22 -19.06 -0.75
C GLU A 166 -2.48 -18.35 0.37
N GLN A 167 -1.22 -18.69 0.61
CA GLN A 167 -0.39 -18.03 1.63
C GLN A 167 0.02 -16.62 1.22
N LEU A 168 0.01 -16.31 -0.08
CA LEU A 168 0.29 -15.01 -0.68
C LEU A 168 -0.97 -14.25 -1.06
N PHE A 169 -2.14 -14.67 -0.56
CA PHE A 169 -3.43 -14.13 -0.98
C PHE A 169 -3.53 -12.61 -0.81
N PHE A 170 -2.87 -12.01 0.18
CA PHE A 170 -2.78 -10.56 0.33
C PHE A 170 -2.26 -9.88 -0.95
N PHE A 171 -1.16 -10.34 -1.52
CA PHE A 171 -0.62 -9.79 -2.77
C PHE A 171 -1.52 -10.09 -3.96
N ARG A 172 -1.98 -11.34 -4.11
CA ARG A 172 -2.85 -11.75 -5.24
C ARG A 172 -4.16 -10.98 -5.25
N TYR A 173 -4.68 -10.63 -4.09
CA TYR A 173 -5.87 -9.80 -3.99
C TYR A 173 -5.58 -8.35 -4.41
N HIS A 174 -4.50 -7.75 -3.89
CA HIS A 174 -4.16 -6.35 -4.18
C HIS A 174 -3.73 -6.13 -5.63
N GLU A 175 -3.18 -7.12 -6.33
CA GLU A 175 -2.94 -7.05 -7.79
C GLU A 175 -4.21 -6.65 -8.57
N LYS A 176 -5.39 -7.00 -8.08
CA LYS A 176 -6.69 -6.66 -8.68
C LYS A 176 -7.32 -5.43 -8.05
N ALA A 177 -7.36 -5.38 -6.73
CA ALA A 177 -7.99 -4.29 -5.99
C ALA A 177 -7.32 -2.93 -6.28
N ASP A 178 -5.99 -2.87 -6.33
CA ASP A 178 -5.25 -1.65 -6.63
C ASP A 178 -5.51 -1.14 -8.05
N LEU A 179 -5.80 -2.04 -9.01
CA LEU A 179 -6.23 -1.66 -10.36
C LEU A 179 -7.58 -0.94 -10.37
N GLU A 180 -8.50 -1.36 -9.52
CA GLU A 180 -9.81 -0.73 -9.37
C GLU A 180 -9.71 0.60 -8.63
N HIS A 181 -8.87 0.65 -7.59
CA HIS A 181 -8.64 1.85 -6.78
C HIS A 181 -7.85 2.93 -7.53
N ALA A 182 -6.78 2.54 -8.20
CA ALA A 182 -5.88 3.44 -8.93
C ALA A 182 -6.25 3.62 -10.41
N GLY A 183 -7.29 2.93 -10.89
CA GLY A 183 -7.65 2.89 -12.30
C GLY A 183 -7.99 4.26 -12.89
N LYS A 184 -8.10 4.31 -14.23
CA LYS A 184 -8.36 5.53 -15.04
C LYS A 184 -9.53 6.39 -14.54
N GLN A 185 -10.45 5.83 -13.77
CA GLN A 185 -11.59 6.52 -13.19
C GLN A 185 -11.21 7.52 -12.07
N VAL A 186 -10.02 7.38 -11.49
CA VAL A 186 -9.52 8.32 -10.47
C VAL A 186 -9.07 9.63 -11.09
N TRP A 187 -8.67 9.60 -12.37
CA TRP A 187 -8.07 10.70 -13.08
C TRP A 187 -9.01 11.30 -14.14
N ALA A 188 -10.20 10.75 -14.29
CA ALA A 188 -11.25 11.25 -15.19
C ALA A 188 -12.12 12.30 -14.52
#